data_d0bd7defe0628b8995f8c141af55ea60
#
_entry.id   d0bd7defe0628b8995f8c141af55ea60
#
_cell.length_a   1.000
_cell.length_b   1.000
_cell.length_c   1.000
_cell.angle_alpha   90.00
_cell.angle_beta   90.00
_cell.angle_gamma   90.00
#
_symmetry.space_group_name_H-M   'P 1'
#
loop_
_entity.id
_entity.type
_entity.pdbx_description
1 polymer ?
#
loop_
_entity_poly.entity_id
_entity_poly.type
_entity_poly.pdbx_seq_one_letter_code
_entity_poly.pdbx_strand_id
1 'polypeptide(L)'
;ASVAGHHLQWALAQGGDLSKLVIDQDRDAQGSKRSKHWRQIYQPPYDERLHSTRFVTERTLAFIEAAHQRQAPFLAVCSFPDPHHPLTPPGKWFDAYRPEEMLLPASRHDDLKDAPAHLRLFKDIHPKDQRNWVSPCGYGNDALLAEAIAATYGMIGMIDEGVGEILARIESLGLSEDTIIVFTSDHGDMMGEHGLFLKGFMHYRGTLQVPLLIRVPGHAAGRTQALASTIDLGPTLMAACGIKAYDG
;
A
#
# COMPACT_ATOMS: atom_id res chain seq x y z
N ALA A 1 18.08 21.28 -6.32
CA ALA A 1 17.52 19.99 -6.61
C ALA A 1 16.07 19.99 -6.12
N SER A 2 15.09 19.85 -7.01
CA SER A 2 13.69 19.86 -6.61
C SER A 2 13.39 18.56 -5.87
N VAL A 3 13.39 18.61 -4.58
CA VAL A 3 12.91 17.54 -3.71
C VAL A 3 11.37 17.44 -3.76
N ALA A 4 10.74 18.36 -4.47
CA ALA A 4 9.29 18.45 -4.57
C ALA A 4 8.80 17.58 -5.74
N GLY A 5 8.51 16.32 -5.47
CA GLY A 5 7.70 15.51 -6.38
C GLY A 5 6.33 16.13 -6.62
N HIS A 6 5.62 15.64 -7.61
CA HIS A 6 4.30 16.14 -8.00
C HIS A 6 3.30 16.21 -6.84
N HIS A 7 3.33 15.24 -5.91
CA HIS A 7 2.48 15.24 -4.72
C HIS A 7 2.72 16.48 -3.83
N LEU A 8 3.97 16.80 -3.51
CA LEU A 8 4.27 17.96 -2.65
C LEU A 8 3.85 19.27 -3.33
N GLN A 9 4.09 19.43 -4.64
CA GLN A 9 3.65 20.59 -5.39
C GLN A 9 2.13 20.72 -5.38
N TRP A 10 1.43 19.61 -5.58
CA TRP A 10 -0.03 19.58 -5.52
C TRP A 10 -0.53 19.93 -4.12
N ALA A 11 0.02 19.34 -3.06
CA ALA A 11 -0.40 19.61 -1.69
C ALA A 11 -0.19 21.08 -1.30
N LEU A 12 0.93 21.69 -1.72
CA LEU A 12 1.17 23.13 -1.52
C LEU A 12 0.15 23.99 -2.29
N ALA A 13 -0.20 23.62 -3.51
CA ALA A 13 -1.24 24.31 -4.28
C ALA A 13 -2.63 24.20 -3.66
N GLN A 14 -2.88 23.14 -2.87
CA GLN A 14 -4.11 22.97 -2.06
C GLN A 14 -4.05 23.71 -0.70
N GLY A 15 -3.04 24.56 -0.49
CA GLY A 15 -2.88 25.30 0.76
C GLY A 15 -2.16 24.54 1.87
N GLY A 16 -1.47 23.46 1.54
CA GLY A 16 -0.67 22.70 2.50
C GLY A 16 0.50 23.51 3.06
N ASP A 17 0.81 23.28 4.34
CA ASP A 17 1.95 23.90 5.03
C ASP A 17 3.19 23.02 4.85
N LEU A 18 4.22 23.58 4.21
CA LEU A 18 5.48 22.85 3.94
C LEU A 18 6.11 22.28 5.23
N SER A 19 6.03 22.99 6.34
CA SER A 19 6.60 22.53 7.62
C SER A 19 5.89 21.30 8.18
N LYS A 20 4.65 21.04 7.75
CA LYS A 20 3.85 19.87 8.12
C LYS A 20 3.93 18.75 7.08
N LEU A 21 4.13 19.11 5.81
CA LEU A 21 4.21 18.14 4.70
C LEU A 21 5.57 17.46 4.62
N VAL A 22 6.65 18.16 4.98
CA VAL A 22 8.00 17.60 5.03
C VAL A 22 8.32 17.27 6.48
N ILE A 23 8.07 16.01 6.84
CA ILE A 23 8.32 15.52 8.20
C ILE A 23 9.78 15.09 8.27
N ASP A 24 10.55 15.78 9.09
CA ASP A 24 11.85 15.30 9.54
C ASP A 24 11.60 14.15 10.54
N GLN A 25 12.02 12.94 10.16
CA GLN A 25 11.84 11.77 11.02
C GLN A 25 12.55 11.91 12.38
N ASP A 26 13.53 12.80 12.48
CA ASP A 26 14.29 13.06 13.70
C ASP A 26 13.67 14.14 14.60
N ARG A 27 12.76 14.96 14.06
CA ARG A 27 12.02 15.93 14.84
C ARG A 27 10.68 15.36 15.24
N ASP A 28 10.40 15.38 16.54
CA ASP A 28 9.04 15.13 17.02
C ASP A 28 8.13 16.22 16.45
N ALA A 29 7.35 15.85 15.43
CA ALA A 29 6.35 16.75 14.89
C ALA A 29 5.38 17.10 16.03
N GLN A 30 5.42 18.33 16.52
CA GLN A 30 4.55 18.79 17.60
C GLN A 30 3.09 18.52 17.23
N GLY A 31 2.40 17.78 18.07
CA GLY A 31 0.97 17.48 17.92
C GLY A 31 0.63 16.21 17.14
N SER A 32 1.58 15.43 16.65
CA SER A 32 1.29 14.15 16.03
C SER A 32 1.28 13.00 17.04
N LYS A 33 0.28 12.11 16.92
CA LYS A 33 0.33 10.81 17.62
C LYS A 33 1.43 9.97 17.00
N ARG A 34 2.25 9.33 17.83
CA ARG A 34 3.39 8.52 17.37
C ARG A 34 3.55 7.27 18.22
N SER A 35 3.91 6.17 17.55
CA SER A 35 4.25 4.90 18.21
C SER A 35 5.43 5.07 19.16
N LYS A 36 5.35 4.36 20.31
CA LYS A 36 6.46 4.19 21.25
C LYS A 36 7.43 3.09 20.81
N HIS A 37 6.98 2.20 19.93
CA HIS A 37 7.68 0.98 19.55
C HIS A 37 8.45 1.15 18.23
N TRP A 38 7.91 1.94 17.28
CA TRP A 38 8.58 2.21 16.01
C TRP A 38 8.29 3.62 15.52
N ARG A 39 9.33 4.43 15.32
CA ARG A 39 9.22 5.83 14.93
C ARG A 39 8.57 6.06 13.56
N GLN A 40 8.50 5.03 12.71
CA GLN A 40 7.83 5.11 11.41
C GLN A 40 6.31 4.83 11.46
N ILE A 41 5.73 4.73 12.67
CA ILE A 41 4.28 4.69 12.86
C ILE A 41 3.86 5.99 13.52
N TYR A 42 3.18 6.86 12.78
CA TYR A 42 2.70 8.14 13.31
C TYR A 42 1.55 8.71 12.50
N GLN A 43 0.72 9.54 13.15
CA GLN A 43 -0.28 10.33 12.46
C GLN A 43 0.40 11.57 11.88
N PRO A 44 0.36 11.82 10.55
CA PRO A 44 0.95 13.03 9.98
C PRO A 44 0.18 14.28 10.45
N PRO A 45 0.88 15.41 10.65
CA PRO A 45 0.29 16.65 11.20
C PRO A 45 -0.43 17.50 10.14
N TYR A 46 -0.76 16.94 8.99
CA TYR A 46 -1.49 17.61 7.91
C TYR A 46 -2.86 16.97 7.68
N ASP A 47 -3.73 17.70 7.01
CA ASP A 47 -5.07 17.26 6.65
C ASP A 47 -5.03 16.02 5.75
N GLU A 48 -5.91 15.04 5.99
CA GLU A 48 -5.98 13.80 5.22
C GLU A 48 -6.19 14.03 3.72
N ARG A 49 -6.83 15.17 3.34
CA ARG A 49 -7.00 15.58 1.95
C ARG A 49 -5.69 15.85 1.22
N LEU A 50 -4.61 16.07 1.94
CA LEU A 50 -3.28 16.34 1.38
C LEU A 50 -2.39 15.09 1.31
N HIS A 51 -2.92 13.93 1.69
CA HIS A 51 -2.17 12.69 1.67
C HIS A 51 -1.89 12.17 0.24
N SER A 52 -0.80 11.41 0.08
CA SER A 52 -0.40 10.83 -1.22
C SER A 52 -1.49 9.98 -1.86
N THR A 53 -2.23 9.22 -1.06
CA THR A 53 -3.36 8.40 -1.55
C THR A 53 -4.46 9.28 -2.13
N ARG A 54 -4.80 10.42 -1.51
CA ARG A 54 -5.77 11.36 -2.07
C ARG A 54 -5.29 11.97 -3.39
N PHE A 55 -4.01 12.36 -3.44
CA PHE A 55 -3.40 12.85 -4.67
C PHE A 55 -3.52 11.85 -5.82
N VAL A 56 -3.18 10.58 -5.60
CA VAL A 56 -3.28 9.53 -6.61
C VAL A 56 -4.73 9.35 -7.07
N THR A 57 -5.67 9.30 -6.13
CA THR A 57 -7.11 9.20 -6.44
C THR A 57 -7.57 10.35 -7.33
N GLU A 58 -7.29 11.60 -6.95
CA GLU A 58 -7.71 12.78 -7.73
C GLU A 58 -7.06 12.86 -9.11
N ARG A 59 -5.76 12.49 -9.23
CA ARG A 59 -5.10 12.46 -10.53
C ARG A 59 -5.68 11.38 -11.44
N THR A 60 -6.05 10.23 -10.89
CA THR A 60 -6.70 9.14 -11.62
C THR A 60 -8.07 9.56 -12.11
N LEU A 61 -8.89 10.16 -11.24
CA LEU A 61 -10.22 10.68 -11.60
C LEU A 61 -10.12 11.71 -12.73
N ALA A 62 -9.25 12.71 -12.59
CA ALA A 62 -9.05 13.73 -13.60
C ALA A 62 -8.57 13.16 -14.95
N PHE A 63 -7.71 12.13 -14.92
CA PHE A 63 -7.24 11.46 -16.13
C PHE A 63 -8.38 10.72 -16.85
N ILE A 64 -9.20 9.95 -16.11
CA ILE A 64 -10.34 9.22 -16.66
C ILE A 64 -11.36 10.20 -17.28
N GLU A 65 -11.69 11.28 -16.58
CA GLU A 65 -12.59 12.32 -17.07
C GLU A 65 -12.08 12.97 -18.37
N ALA A 66 -10.80 13.31 -18.41
CA ALA A 66 -10.19 13.89 -19.59
C ALA A 66 -10.15 12.92 -20.77
N ALA A 67 -9.95 11.61 -20.54
CA ALA A 67 -10.01 10.60 -21.59
C ALA A 67 -11.44 10.43 -22.10
N HIS A 68 -12.42 10.38 -21.21
CA HIS A 68 -13.84 10.32 -21.58
C HIS A 68 -14.28 11.52 -22.42
N GLN A 69 -13.92 12.75 -22.02
CA GLN A 69 -14.24 13.96 -22.78
C GLN A 69 -13.64 13.95 -24.18
N ARG A 70 -12.47 13.37 -24.35
CA ARG A 70 -11.83 13.21 -25.66
C ARG A 70 -12.35 12.01 -26.46
N GLN A 71 -13.22 11.20 -25.88
CA GLN A 71 -13.69 9.94 -26.46
C GLN A 71 -12.52 9.05 -26.91
N ALA A 72 -11.45 9.01 -26.13
CA ALA A 72 -10.23 8.28 -26.41
C ALA A 72 -10.10 7.03 -25.53
N PRO A 73 -9.68 5.89 -26.10
CA PRO A 73 -9.27 4.74 -25.28
C PRO A 73 -8.15 5.14 -24.33
N PHE A 74 -8.09 4.49 -23.17
CA PHE A 74 -7.05 4.79 -22.21
C PHE A 74 -6.52 3.52 -21.51
N LEU A 75 -5.29 3.61 -21.06
CA LEU A 75 -4.70 2.75 -20.04
C LEU A 75 -4.31 3.62 -18.85
N ALA A 76 -4.85 3.33 -17.68
CA ALA A 76 -4.51 4.02 -16.45
C ALA A 76 -3.88 3.04 -15.44
N VAL A 77 -2.71 3.38 -14.93
CA VAL A 77 -2.08 2.69 -13.80
C VAL A 77 -2.24 3.60 -12.59
N CYS A 78 -3.21 3.25 -11.72
CA CYS A 78 -3.44 3.93 -10.46
C CYS A 78 -2.56 3.26 -9.39
N SER A 79 -1.38 3.82 -9.14
CA SER A 79 -0.39 3.27 -8.22
C SER A 79 -0.35 4.06 -6.92
N PHE A 80 -0.82 3.44 -5.84
CA PHE A 80 -0.71 3.98 -4.49
C PHE A 80 0.63 3.55 -3.89
N PRO A 81 1.43 4.48 -3.31
CA PRO A 81 2.63 4.11 -2.57
C PRO A 81 2.30 3.43 -1.23
N ASP A 82 1.13 3.72 -0.68
CA ASP A 82 0.63 3.07 0.53
C ASP A 82 0.21 1.60 0.26
N PRO A 83 0.28 0.73 1.26
CA PRO A 83 0.68 0.94 2.66
C PRO A 83 2.18 0.76 2.93
N HIS A 84 3.08 1.17 2.03
CA HIS A 84 4.53 1.15 2.28
C HIS A 84 4.89 2.00 3.52
N HIS A 85 5.84 1.52 4.34
CA HIS A 85 6.33 2.33 5.45
C HIS A 85 7.01 3.64 4.96
N PRO A 86 6.99 4.72 5.74
CA PRO A 86 6.42 4.84 7.09
C PRO A 86 4.91 4.65 7.10
N LEU A 87 4.39 3.99 8.16
CA LEU A 87 2.97 3.72 8.33
C LEU A 87 2.30 4.96 8.91
N THR A 88 1.69 5.74 8.05
CA THR A 88 1.25 7.10 8.39
C THR A 88 -0.19 7.38 7.98
N PRO A 89 -1.16 6.60 8.45
CA PRO A 89 -2.55 6.90 8.16
C PRO A 89 -2.94 8.28 8.74
N PRO A 90 -3.50 9.19 7.94
CA PRO A 90 -3.86 10.53 8.40
C PRO A 90 -5.22 10.57 9.08
N GLY A 91 -5.46 11.62 9.87
CA GLY A 91 -6.77 11.99 10.40
C GLY A 91 -7.50 10.84 11.08
N LYS A 92 -8.74 10.57 10.64
CA LYS A 92 -9.61 9.49 11.14
C LYS A 92 -9.00 8.09 10.98
N TRP A 93 -8.16 7.91 9.98
CA TRP A 93 -7.60 6.60 9.62
C TRP A 93 -6.57 6.08 10.61
N PHE A 94 -5.91 6.97 11.37
CA PHE A 94 -4.95 6.58 12.39
C PHE A 94 -5.60 5.81 13.55
N ASP A 95 -6.81 6.18 13.90
CA ASP A 95 -7.57 5.57 15.00
C ASP A 95 -8.69 4.62 14.50
N ALA A 96 -8.78 4.37 13.18
CA ALA A 96 -9.83 3.54 12.60
C ALA A 96 -9.76 2.08 13.04
N TYR A 97 -8.55 1.59 13.32
CA TYR A 97 -8.30 0.24 13.82
C TYR A 97 -7.51 0.31 15.10
N ARG A 98 -7.94 -0.44 16.11
CA ARG A 98 -7.29 -0.44 17.43
C ARG A 98 -6.25 -1.56 17.50
N PRO A 99 -5.00 -1.26 17.92
CA PRO A 99 -3.95 -2.28 18.01
C PRO A 99 -4.35 -3.52 18.83
N GLU A 100 -5.09 -3.33 19.91
CA GLU A 100 -5.55 -4.41 20.79
C GLU A 100 -6.57 -5.38 20.15
N GLU A 101 -7.15 -5.00 19.01
CA GLU A 101 -8.08 -5.83 18.24
C GLU A 101 -7.40 -6.57 17.09
N MET A 102 -6.13 -6.32 16.83
CA MET A 102 -5.42 -6.91 15.69
C MET A 102 -5.07 -8.37 15.94
N LEU A 103 -5.37 -9.20 14.94
CA LEU A 103 -4.96 -10.60 14.92
C LEU A 103 -3.48 -10.67 14.54
N LEU A 104 -2.66 -11.15 15.47
CA LEU A 104 -1.24 -11.33 15.23
C LEU A 104 -0.95 -12.68 14.55
N PRO A 105 0.04 -12.76 13.64
CA PRO A 105 0.43 -14.00 13.01
C PRO A 105 0.78 -15.09 14.03
N ALA A 106 0.26 -16.30 13.85
CA ALA A 106 0.56 -17.42 14.74
C ALA A 106 2.06 -17.78 14.73
N SER A 107 2.71 -17.61 13.58
CA SER A 107 4.13 -17.88 13.37
C SER A 107 5.08 -16.80 13.94
N ARG A 108 4.57 -15.72 14.55
CA ARG A 108 5.39 -14.59 15.01
C ARG A 108 6.49 -14.93 16.03
N HIS A 109 6.38 -16.07 16.67
CA HIS A 109 7.36 -16.58 17.63
C HIS A 109 8.23 -17.72 17.08
N ASP A 110 8.22 -17.93 15.77
CA ASP A 110 9.07 -18.93 15.13
C ASP A 110 10.55 -18.64 15.44
N ASP A 111 11.28 -19.65 15.86
CA ASP A 111 12.69 -19.52 16.22
C ASP A 111 13.63 -19.44 15.00
N LEU A 112 13.08 -19.63 13.80
CA LEU A 112 13.80 -19.64 12.52
C LEU A 112 14.93 -20.69 12.44
N LYS A 113 14.94 -21.73 13.29
CA LYS A 113 16.03 -22.73 13.34
C LYS A 113 16.22 -23.45 12.00
N ASP A 114 15.13 -23.70 11.28
CA ASP A 114 15.14 -24.39 9.98
C ASP A 114 15.15 -23.41 8.79
N ALA A 115 15.19 -22.09 9.07
CA ALA A 115 15.25 -21.06 8.04
C ALA A 115 16.65 -20.94 7.42
N PRO A 116 16.76 -20.37 6.20
CA PRO A 116 18.05 -20.04 5.60
C PRO A 116 18.93 -19.17 6.51
N ALA A 117 20.24 -19.34 6.42
CA ALA A 117 21.22 -18.73 7.33
C ALA A 117 21.09 -17.20 7.42
N HIS A 118 20.78 -16.52 6.30
CA HIS A 118 20.62 -15.07 6.27
C HIS A 118 19.42 -14.58 7.11
N LEU A 119 18.34 -15.35 7.19
CA LEU A 119 17.18 -15.00 8.02
C LEU A 119 17.46 -15.20 9.51
N ARG A 120 18.20 -16.27 9.85
CA ARG A 120 18.66 -16.48 11.23
C ARG A 120 19.57 -15.35 11.68
N LEU A 121 20.54 -14.98 10.83
CA LEU A 121 21.45 -13.87 11.10
C LEU A 121 20.69 -12.55 11.27
N PHE A 122 19.69 -12.30 10.44
CA PHE A 122 18.86 -11.09 10.53
C PHE A 122 18.18 -10.95 11.90
N LYS A 123 17.65 -12.04 12.45
CA LYS A 123 17.10 -12.07 13.79
C LYS A 123 18.16 -11.76 14.86
N ASP A 124 19.35 -12.35 14.74
CA ASP A 124 20.40 -12.26 15.76
C ASP A 124 21.06 -10.88 15.84
N ILE A 125 21.12 -10.14 14.72
CA ILE A 125 21.74 -8.81 14.67
C ILE A 125 20.84 -7.69 15.15
N HIS A 126 19.53 -7.93 15.32
CA HIS A 126 18.60 -6.88 15.72
C HIS A 126 18.75 -6.56 17.22
N PRO A 127 18.93 -5.28 17.58
CA PRO A 127 19.01 -4.87 18.99
C PRO A 127 17.65 -5.02 19.68
N LYS A 128 17.67 -5.10 21.00
CA LYS A 128 16.44 -5.12 21.80
C LYS A 128 15.60 -3.86 21.65
N ASP A 129 16.25 -2.70 21.54
CA ASP A 129 15.59 -1.42 21.22
C ASP A 129 15.68 -1.18 19.71
N GLN A 130 14.55 -1.33 19.05
CA GLN A 130 14.42 -1.19 17.59
C GLN A 130 13.65 0.06 17.18
N ARG A 131 13.29 0.93 18.13
CA ARG A 131 12.42 2.10 17.87
C ARG A 131 12.92 2.95 16.70
N ASN A 132 14.22 3.11 16.57
CA ASN A 132 14.85 3.97 15.57
C ASN A 132 15.33 3.22 14.30
N TRP A 133 15.12 1.93 14.22
CA TRP A 133 15.52 1.16 13.05
C TRP A 133 14.57 1.39 11.87
N VAL A 134 15.14 1.38 10.68
CA VAL A 134 14.35 1.47 9.43
C VAL A 134 13.53 0.21 9.22
N SER A 135 14.14 -0.95 9.48
CA SER A 135 13.49 -2.25 9.36
C SER A 135 13.54 -2.96 10.71
N PRO A 136 12.52 -2.85 11.55
CA PRO A 136 12.48 -3.56 12.82
C PRO A 136 12.26 -5.05 12.60
N CYS A 137 12.65 -5.85 13.58
CA CYS A 137 12.23 -7.24 13.71
C CYS A 137 11.04 -7.30 14.67
N GLY A 138 9.95 -7.89 14.24
CA GLY A 138 8.75 -8.04 15.09
C GLY A 138 8.92 -9.08 16.20
N TYR A 139 10.05 -9.79 16.22
CA TYR A 139 10.30 -10.89 17.10
C TYR A 139 10.26 -10.48 18.59
N GLY A 140 9.31 -11.07 19.32
CA GLY A 140 9.11 -10.78 20.74
C GLY A 140 8.52 -9.40 21.05
N ASN A 141 7.99 -8.69 20.06
CA ASN A 141 7.37 -7.37 20.26
C ASN A 141 5.94 -7.33 19.67
N ASP A 142 5.02 -8.01 20.36
CA ASP A 142 3.61 -8.08 19.96
C ASP A 142 2.94 -6.70 19.91
N ALA A 143 3.35 -5.78 20.77
CA ALA A 143 2.80 -4.42 20.74
C ALA A 143 3.20 -3.65 19.48
N LEU A 144 4.44 -3.77 19.02
CA LEU A 144 4.89 -3.22 17.75
C LEU A 144 4.09 -3.81 16.57
N LEU A 145 3.92 -5.14 16.57
CA LEU A 145 3.16 -5.83 15.51
C LEU A 145 1.73 -5.34 15.45
N ALA A 146 1.07 -5.25 16.61
CA ALA A 146 -0.31 -4.78 16.71
C ALA A 146 -0.47 -3.35 16.18
N GLU A 147 0.41 -2.42 16.59
CA GLU A 147 0.40 -1.04 16.10
C GLU A 147 0.65 -0.96 14.59
N ALA A 148 1.59 -1.74 14.07
CA ALA A 148 1.91 -1.74 12.64
C ALA A 148 0.77 -2.29 11.80
N ILE A 149 0.14 -3.39 12.23
CA ILE A 149 -1.02 -3.97 11.53
C ILE A 149 -2.19 -2.98 11.53
N ALA A 150 -2.50 -2.36 12.67
CA ALA A 150 -3.57 -1.37 12.78
C ALA A 150 -3.33 -0.16 11.87
N ALA A 151 -2.12 0.39 11.86
CA ALA A 151 -1.75 1.51 10.98
C ALA A 151 -1.82 1.12 9.50
N THR A 152 -1.36 -0.09 9.14
CA THR A 152 -1.46 -0.62 7.78
C THR A 152 -2.92 -0.75 7.34
N TYR A 153 -3.81 -1.24 8.20
CA TYR A 153 -5.24 -1.32 7.89
C TYR A 153 -5.85 0.07 7.72
N GLY A 154 -5.42 1.07 8.49
CA GLY A 154 -5.85 2.46 8.28
C GLY A 154 -5.47 2.98 6.90
N MET A 155 -4.24 2.71 6.44
CA MET A 155 -3.79 3.08 5.09
C MET A 155 -4.55 2.32 4.00
N ILE A 156 -4.81 1.02 4.19
CA ILE A 156 -5.61 0.21 3.28
C ILE A 156 -7.05 0.73 3.20
N GLY A 157 -7.66 1.09 4.33
CA GLY A 157 -9.01 1.67 4.36
C GLY A 157 -9.11 2.97 3.55
N MET A 158 -8.08 3.80 3.59
CA MET A 158 -8.00 5.01 2.78
C MET A 158 -7.83 4.71 1.28
N ILE A 159 -7.07 3.68 0.92
CA ILE A 159 -6.96 3.20 -0.47
C ILE A 159 -8.32 2.69 -0.95
N ASP A 160 -9.01 1.90 -0.14
CA ASP A 160 -10.32 1.33 -0.45
C ASP A 160 -11.36 2.44 -0.72
N GLU A 161 -11.38 3.50 0.11
CA GLU A 161 -12.20 4.70 -0.15
C GLU A 161 -11.88 5.32 -1.52
N GLY A 162 -10.59 5.52 -1.84
CA GLY A 162 -10.15 6.06 -3.13
C GLY A 162 -10.49 5.17 -4.33
N VAL A 163 -10.34 3.86 -4.19
CA VAL A 163 -10.75 2.88 -5.21
C VAL A 163 -12.27 2.95 -5.42
N GLY A 164 -13.04 3.03 -4.34
CA GLY A 164 -14.50 3.20 -4.41
C GLY A 164 -14.90 4.43 -5.22
N GLU A 165 -14.26 5.60 -5.00
CA GLU A 165 -14.49 6.81 -5.77
C GLU A 165 -14.18 6.64 -7.26
N ILE A 166 -13.09 5.97 -7.59
CA ILE A 166 -12.69 5.70 -8.98
C ILE A 166 -13.71 4.81 -9.67
N LEU A 167 -14.14 3.72 -9.02
CA LEU A 167 -15.14 2.81 -9.55
C LEU A 167 -16.48 3.50 -9.77
N ALA A 168 -16.94 4.30 -8.79
CA ALA A 168 -18.16 5.08 -8.91
C ALA A 168 -18.09 6.10 -10.06
N ARG A 169 -16.92 6.69 -10.31
CA ARG A 169 -16.73 7.60 -11.45
C ARG A 169 -16.81 6.86 -12.78
N ILE A 170 -16.15 5.71 -12.92
CA ILE A 170 -16.24 4.86 -14.13
C ILE A 170 -17.71 4.52 -14.44
N GLU A 171 -18.48 4.15 -13.41
CA GLU A 171 -19.90 3.86 -13.54
C GLU A 171 -20.71 5.09 -13.96
N SER A 172 -20.50 6.25 -13.31
CA SER A 172 -21.24 7.48 -13.60
C SER A 172 -20.98 8.04 -15.00
N LEU A 173 -19.81 7.71 -15.60
CA LEU A 173 -19.46 8.05 -16.98
C LEU A 173 -19.96 7.02 -18.01
N GLY A 174 -20.64 5.96 -17.59
CA GLY A 174 -21.12 4.90 -18.47
C GLY A 174 -20.02 4.00 -19.02
N LEU A 175 -18.83 3.99 -18.40
CA LEU A 175 -17.66 3.26 -18.90
C LEU A 175 -17.55 1.82 -18.32
N SER A 176 -18.49 1.41 -17.49
CA SER A 176 -18.39 0.11 -16.79
C SER A 176 -18.31 -1.08 -17.74
N GLU A 177 -19.03 -1.04 -18.84
CA GLU A 177 -19.07 -2.17 -19.81
C GLU A 177 -17.95 -2.11 -20.86
N ASP A 178 -17.13 -1.05 -20.83
CA ASP A 178 -16.03 -0.85 -21.76
C ASP A 178 -14.67 -0.77 -21.05
N THR A 179 -14.62 -1.05 -19.74
CA THR A 179 -13.39 -0.92 -18.95
C THR A 179 -13.03 -2.22 -18.26
N ILE A 180 -11.84 -2.75 -18.54
CA ILE A 180 -11.21 -3.82 -17.78
C ILE A 180 -10.60 -3.20 -16.52
N ILE A 181 -10.86 -3.80 -15.35
CA ILE A 181 -10.33 -3.34 -14.08
C ILE A 181 -9.49 -4.45 -13.46
N VAL A 182 -8.25 -4.11 -13.09
CA VAL A 182 -7.35 -5.02 -12.38
C VAL A 182 -6.97 -4.38 -11.04
N PHE A 183 -7.12 -5.14 -9.97
CA PHE A 183 -6.64 -4.78 -8.65
C PHE A 183 -5.60 -5.80 -8.20
N THR A 184 -4.40 -5.34 -7.87
CA THR A 184 -3.29 -6.17 -7.39
C THR A 184 -2.30 -5.35 -6.57
N SER A 185 -1.26 -6.00 -6.07
CA SER A 185 -0.10 -5.37 -5.43
C SER A 185 1.18 -5.88 -6.10
N ASP A 186 2.27 -5.13 -5.99
CA ASP A 186 3.60 -5.50 -6.46
C ASP A 186 4.21 -6.64 -5.62
N HIS A 187 4.04 -6.59 -4.30
CA HIS A 187 4.45 -7.60 -3.33
C HIS A 187 3.61 -7.47 -2.05
N GLY A 188 3.72 -8.44 -1.17
CA GLY A 188 3.17 -8.38 0.18
C GLY A 188 4.19 -7.87 1.21
N ASP A 189 3.89 -8.10 2.48
CA ASP A 189 4.74 -7.76 3.64
C ASP A 189 4.68 -8.89 4.66
N MET A 190 5.77 -9.14 5.37
CA MET A 190 5.82 -10.17 6.40
C MET A 190 4.91 -9.87 7.59
N MET A 191 4.79 -8.62 7.95
CA MET A 191 3.89 -8.08 8.98
C MET A 191 3.85 -8.95 10.26
N GLY A 192 5.00 -9.48 10.66
CA GLY A 192 5.20 -10.31 11.83
C GLY A 192 5.17 -11.82 11.58
N GLU A 193 4.88 -12.30 10.37
CA GLU A 193 5.05 -13.72 10.06
C GLU A 193 6.51 -14.14 10.30
N HIS A 194 6.70 -15.26 11.00
CA HIS A 194 8.01 -15.75 11.44
C HIS A 194 8.84 -14.74 12.24
N GLY A 195 8.18 -13.77 12.92
CA GLY A 195 8.84 -12.67 13.62
C GLY A 195 9.54 -11.67 12.70
N LEU A 196 9.36 -11.77 11.39
CA LEU A 196 9.97 -10.91 10.39
C LEU A 196 9.05 -9.73 10.03
N PHE A 197 9.64 -8.67 9.49
CA PHE A 197 8.94 -7.44 9.14
C PHE A 197 9.35 -6.95 7.76
N LEU A 198 8.47 -6.23 7.08
CA LEU A 198 8.66 -5.70 5.74
C LEU A 198 8.84 -6.81 4.69
N LYS A 199 9.79 -6.66 3.78
CA LYS A 199 10.03 -7.51 2.61
C LYS A 199 11.54 -7.59 2.33
N GLY A 200 11.93 -7.72 1.09
CA GLY A 200 13.31 -7.77 0.66
C GLY A 200 13.71 -9.20 0.31
N PHE A 201 14.72 -9.74 0.96
CA PHE A 201 15.23 -11.09 0.69
C PHE A 201 14.38 -12.22 1.33
N MET A 202 13.16 -11.91 1.76
CA MET A 202 12.24 -12.83 2.45
C MET A 202 11.24 -13.40 1.45
N HIS A 203 11.46 -14.64 0.99
CA HIS A 203 10.60 -15.29 0.00
C HIS A 203 9.56 -16.20 0.69
N TYR A 204 8.86 -15.65 1.67
CA TYR A 204 7.73 -16.31 2.33
C TYR A 204 6.41 -15.94 1.66
N ARG A 205 5.37 -16.69 2.02
CA ARG A 205 4.03 -16.48 1.49
C ARG A 205 3.53 -15.06 1.70
N GLY A 206 3.78 -14.48 2.88
CA GLY A 206 3.38 -13.10 3.21
C GLY A 206 3.91 -12.05 2.23
N THR A 207 5.10 -12.25 1.65
CA THR A 207 5.69 -11.33 0.67
C THR A 207 5.35 -11.69 -0.79
N LEU A 208 5.17 -12.97 -1.11
CA LEU A 208 4.99 -13.44 -2.48
C LEU A 208 3.54 -13.52 -2.93
N GLN A 209 2.61 -13.79 -2.02
CA GLN A 209 1.21 -13.93 -2.36
C GLN A 209 0.48 -12.59 -2.23
N VAL A 210 0.08 -12.04 -3.36
CA VAL A 210 -0.68 -10.79 -3.46
C VAL A 210 -2.11 -11.04 -3.93
N PRO A 211 -3.06 -10.14 -3.63
CA PRO A 211 -4.39 -10.21 -4.19
C PRO A 211 -4.35 -10.01 -5.71
N LEU A 212 -5.22 -10.70 -6.43
CA LEU A 212 -5.45 -10.47 -7.84
C LEU A 212 -6.95 -10.57 -8.13
N LEU A 213 -7.56 -9.44 -8.48
CA LEU A 213 -8.95 -9.38 -8.93
C LEU A 213 -8.94 -8.77 -10.34
N ILE A 214 -9.65 -9.41 -11.25
CA ILE A 214 -9.80 -8.92 -12.63
C ILE A 214 -11.29 -8.89 -12.96
N ARG A 215 -11.79 -7.72 -13.36
CA ARG A 215 -13.10 -7.56 -13.95
C ARG A 215 -12.93 -7.35 -15.45
N VAL A 216 -13.51 -8.23 -16.24
CA VAL A 216 -13.60 -8.09 -17.69
C VAL A 216 -15.07 -7.97 -18.06
N PRO A 217 -15.51 -6.91 -18.77
CA PRO A 217 -16.90 -6.76 -19.20
C PRO A 217 -17.42 -8.00 -19.95
N GLY A 218 -18.64 -8.38 -19.69
CA GLY A 218 -19.26 -9.57 -20.29
C GLY A 218 -18.84 -10.91 -19.71
N HIS A 219 -17.90 -10.95 -18.77
CA HIS A 219 -17.49 -12.21 -18.10
C HIS A 219 -18.22 -12.39 -16.77
N ALA A 220 -18.64 -13.62 -16.51
CA ALA A 220 -19.26 -13.98 -15.24
C ALA A 220 -18.25 -13.93 -14.09
N ALA A 221 -18.73 -13.54 -12.90
CA ALA A 221 -17.93 -13.60 -11.70
C ALA A 221 -17.58 -15.06 -11.32
N GLY A 222 -16.35 -15.27 -10.86
CA GLY A 222 -15.89 -16.60 -10.48
C GLY A 222 -14.59 -16.52 -9.68
N ARG A 223 -14.12 -17.70 -9.24
CA ARG A 223 -12.80 -17.86 -8.60
C ARG A 223 -12.05 -19.00 -9.29
N THR A 224 -10.74 -18.86 -9.37
CA THR A 224 -9.87 -19.89 -9.91
C THR A 224 -8.77 -20.25 -8.90
N GLN A 225 -8.31 -21.49 -8.96
CA GLN A 225 -7.13 -21.99 -8.24
C GLN A 225 -5.91 -22.07 -9.16
N ALA A 226 -6.03 -21.57 -10.39
CA ALA A 226 -4.90 -21.51 -11.30
C ALA A 226 -3.79 -20.59 -10.72
N LEU A 227 -2.55 -21.03 -10.86
CA LEU A 227 -1.41 -20.20 -10.51
C LEU A 227 -1.31 -19.05 -11.51
N ALA A 228 -1.17 -17.85 -11.00
CA ALA A 228 -0.96 -16.63 -11.77
C ALA A 228 0.17 -15.82 -11.16
N SER A 229 0.85 -15.05 -11.97
CA SER A 229 1.91 -14.15 -11.55
C SER A 229 1.65 -12.74 -12.13
N THR A 230 2.24 -11.73 -11.53
CA THR A 230 2.17 -10.35 -12.05
C THR A 230 2.72 -10.21 -13.47
N ILE A 231 3.63 -11.11 -13.89
CA ILE A 231 4.14 -11.15 -15.27
C ILE A 231 3.07 -11.54 -16.29
N ASP A 232 2.02 -12.24 -15.86
CA ASP A 232 0.92 -12.68 -16.72
C ASP A 232 -0.06 -11.53 -17.05
N LEU A 233 -0.01 -10.43 -16.30
CA LEU A 233 -0.97 -9.32 -16.45
C LEU A 233 -0.85 -8.63 -17.81
N GLY A 234 0.37 -8.33 -18.25
CA GLY A 234 0.62 -7.66 -19.53
C GLY A 234 0.01 -8.43 -20.71
N PRO A 235 0.42 -9.68 -20.96
CA PRO A 235 -0.12 -10.48 -22.06
C PRO A 235 -1.64 -10.75 -21.91
N THR A 236 -2.15 -10.92 -20.70
CA THR A 236 -3.59 -11.11 -20.46
C THR A 236 -4.38 -9.87 -20.86
N LEU A 237 -3.96 -8.68 -20.46
CA LEU A 237 -4.61 -7.43 -20.82
C LEU A 237 -4.54 -7.17 -22.32
N MET A 238 -3.39 -7.40 -22.96
CA MET A 238 -3.26 -7.28 -24.41
C MET A 238 -4.23 -8.21 -25.13
N ALA A 239 -4.31 -9.48 -24.74
CA ALA A 239 -5.24 -10.44 -25.32
C ALA A 239 -6.70 -10.03 -25.12
N ALA A 240 -7.07 -9.56 -23.93
CA ALA A 240 -8.42 -9.09 -23.63
C ALA A 240 -8.82 -7.83 -24.42
N CYS A 241 -7.84 -7.00 -24.80
CA CYS A 241 -8.04 -5.83 -25.66
C CYS A 241 -7.92 -6.16 -27.16
N GLY A 242 -7.74 -7.41 -27.57
CA GLY A 242 -7.53 -7.80 -28.96
C GLY A 242 -6.20 -7.34 -29.56
N ILE A 243 -5.24 -6.97 -28.73
CA ILE A 243 -3.91 -6.54 -29.13
C ILE A 243 -3.01 -7.78 -29.24
N LYS A 244 -2.35 -7.94 -30.39
CA LYS A 244 -1.40 -9.03 -30.57
C LYS A 244 -0.23 -8.88 -29.59
N ALA A 245 0.01 -9.93 -28.78
CA ALA A 245 1.18 -9.96 -27.93
C ALA A 245 2.47 -9.91 -28.77
N TYR A 246 3.49 -9.25 -28.28
CA TYR A 246 4.81 -9.33 -28.87
C TYR A 246 5.43 -10.69 -28.53
N ASP A 247 6.15 -11.23 -29.48
CA ASP A 247 6.97 -12.43 -29.25
C ASP A 247 8.14 -11.98 -28.36
N GLY A 248 8.14 -12.44 -27.08
CA GLY A 248 9.18 -12.12 -26.08
C GLY A 248 10.47 -12.87 -26.33
#